data_c98ce20410e627df7cae33d8e0bc7a15
#
_entry.id   c98ce20410e627df7cae33d8e0bc7a15
#
_cell.length_a   1.000
_cell.length_b   1.000
_cell.length_c   1.000
_cell.angle_alpha   90.00
_cell.angle_beta   90.00
_cell.angle_gamma   90.00
#
_symmetry.space_group_name_H-M   'P 1'
#
loop_
_entity.id
_entity.type
_entity.pdbx_description
1 polymer ?
#
loop_
_entity_poly.entity_id
_entity_poly.type
_entity_poly.pdbx_seq_one_letter_code
_entity_poly.pdbx_strand_id
1 'polypeptide(L)'
;MDITEKIIDYIETNHVSTTEVADCLGKTGVLPNIYPVNRQQFAVGKVKWVYAYNESNWDVHEQIRDVQRGDIVYIECFDCKDRAIIGELVSKFILLYKRGAAIVTNGRMRDAHKLIKEKYPIWCSGFSPVGCFNTKNENPLDDGIVKTRKKDTDGAVIVCDDSGVVLIPKDQLTEEFYGKLEAIEEQEDIWFDCIDRRKWDTFDTVCLKKYKEL
;
A
#
# COMPACT_ATOMS: atom_id res chain seq x y z
N MET A 1 8.95 -20.44 -6.63
CA MET A 1 8.50 -19.08 -6.23
C MET A 1 8.26 -18.32 -7.52
N ASP A 2 7.09 -17.77 -7.73
CA ASP A 2 6.85 -16.91 -8.89
C ASP A 2 7.55 -15.55 -8.69
N ILE A 3 7.66 -14.75 -9.74
CA ILE A 3 8.38 -13.46 -9.66
C ILE A 3 7.72 -12.50 -8.67
N THR A 4 6.40 -12.54 -8.53
CA THR A 4 5.66 -11.69 -7.59
C THR A 4 6.03 -12.05 -6.15
N GLU A 5 6.04 -13.35 -5.82
CA GLU A 5 6.45 -13.82 -4.50
C GLU A 5 7.92 -13.48 -4.21
N LYS A 6 8.80 -13.59 -5.23
CA LYS A 6 10.22 -13.22 -5.11
C LYS A 6 10.41 -11.74 -4.79
N ILE A 7 9.64 -10.85 -5.45
CA ILE A 7 9.66 -9.41 -5.20
C ILE A 7 9.14 -9.09 -3.79
N ILE A 8 8.02 -9.70 -3.38
CA ILE A 8 7.45 -9.50 -2.03
C ILE A 8 8.45 -9.95 -0.96
N ASP A 9 9.02 -11.15 -1.09
CA ASP A 9 9.99 -11.70 -0.16
C ASP A 9 11.24 -10.82 -0.04
N TYR A 10 11.73 -10.31 -1.16
CA TYR A 10 12.87 -9.39 -1.19
C TYR A 10 12.58 -8.09 -0.44
N ILE A 11 11.44 -7.45 -0.76
CA ILE A 11 11.02 -6.20 -0.12
C ILE A 11 10.80 -6.41 1.39
N GLU A 12 10.17 -7.52 1.79
CA GLU A 12 9.90 -7.83 3.20
C GLU A 12 11.20 -8.10 3.96
N THR A 13 12.09 -8.90 3.39
CA THR A 13 13.35 -9.32 4.04
C THR A 13 14.31 -8.14 4.24
N ASN A 14 14.44 -7.29 3.24
CA ASN A 14 15.37 -6.15 3.26
C ASN A 14 14.71 -4.85 3.77
N HIS A 15 13.40 -4.86 4.04
CA HIS A 15 12.64 -3.67 4.44
C HIS A 15 12.74 -2.52 3.42
N VAL A 16 12.74 -2.86 2.11
CA VAL A 16 12.83 -1.85 1.05
C VAL A 16 11.67 -0.86 1.19
N SER A 17 12.01 0.40 1.41
CA SER A 17 11.05 1.45 1.74
C SER A 17 10.11 1.80 0.58
N THR A 18 8.98 2.43 0.90
CA THR A 18 8.09 2.99 -0.14
C THR A 18 8.81 4.01 -1.02
N THR A 19 9.81 4.73 -0.49
CA THR A 19 10.62 5.71 -1.24
C THR A 19 11.46 5.03 -2.30
N GLU A 20 12.20 3.99 -1.92
CA GLU A 20 13.03 3.20 -2.85
C GLU A 20 12.18 2.52 -3.93
N VAL A 21 11.05 1.93 -3.53
CA VAL A 21 10.10 1.32 -4.48
C VAL A 21 9.56 2.36 -5.48
N ALA A 22 9.20 3.56 -5.00
CA ALA A 22 8.75 4.64 -5.89
C ALA A 22 9.87 5.10 -6.84
N ASP A 23 11.11 5.15 -6.37
CA ASP A 23 12.27 5.48 -7.21
C ASP A 23 12.51 4.40 -8.29
N CYS A 24 12.38 3.12 -7.95
CA CYS A 24 12.42 2.02 -8.93
C CYS A 24 11.30 2.08 -9.98
N LEU A 25 10.15 2.65 -9.61
CA LEU A 25 9.01 2.91 -10.51
C LEU A 25 9.15 4.24 -11.30
N GLY A 26 10.31 4.89 -11.25
CA GLY A 26 10.52 6.19 -11.91
C GLY A 26 9.77 7.34 -11.24
N LYS A 27 9.69 7.34 -9.92
CA LYS A 27 9.03 8.32 -9.04
C LYS A 27 7.50 8.36 -9.23
N THR A 28 6.91 7.16 -9.34
CA THR A 28 5.46 6.97 -9.50
C THR A 28 4.94 5.90 -8.52
N GLY A 29 3.68 5.49 -8.67
CA GLY A 29 3.07 4.41 -7.90
C GLY A 29 2.44 4.84 -6.57
N VAL A 30 2.60 6.07 -6.13
CA VAL A 30 2.02 6.55 -4.87
C VAL A 30 0.48 6.51 -4.91
N LEU A 31 -0.12 5.99 -3.84
CA LEU A 31 -1.54 6.16 -3.56
C LEU A 31 -1.72 7.41 -2.68
N PRO A 32 -2.22 8.52 -3.25
CA PRO A 32 -2.17 9.81 -2.58
C PRO A 32 -3.15 9.91 -1.40
N ASN A 33 -2.82 10.76 -0.42
CA ASN A 33 -3.66 11.07 0.73
C ASN A 33 -4.02 9.85 1.60
N ILE A 34 -3.15 8.86 1.65
CA ILE A 34 -3.28 7.67 2.49
C ILE A 34 -2.10 7.65 3.47
N TYR A 35 -2.40 7.62 4.77
CA TYR A 35 -1.41 7.76 5.84
C TYR A 35 -1.53 6.63 6.86
N PRO A 36 -0.44 6.25 7.54
CA PRO A 36 -0.47 5.21 8.55
C PRO A 36 -1.30 5.64 9.76
N VAL A 37 -2.14 4.72 10.25
CA VAL A 37 -2.84 4.88 11.54
C VAL A 37 -1.88 4.73 12.71
N ASN A 38 -0.93 3.83 12.58
CA ASN A 38 0.13 3.58 13.55
C ASN A 38 1.49 3.81 12.90
N ARG A 39 2.37 4.53 13.59
CA ARG A 39 3.76 4.71 13.16
C ARG A 39 4.59 3.45 13.36
N GLN A 40 5.70 3.37 12.64
CA GLN A 40 6.65 2.24 12.68
C GLN A 40 6.01 0.91 12.26
N GLN A 41 5.05 1.00 11.34
CA GLN A 41 4.47 -0.17 10.69
C GLN A 41 5.05 -0.27 9.27
N PHE A 42 5.34 -1.50 8.87
CA PHE A 42 5.74 -1.85 7.51
C PHE A 42 4.86 -3.00 7.04
N ALA A 43 4.43 -2.97 5.80
CA ALA A 43 3.72 -4.08 5.20
C ALA A 43 3.97 -4.13 3.69
N VAL A 44 4.13 -5.33 3.19
CA VAL A 44 4.16 -5.64 1.75
C VAL A 44 3.29 -6.86 1.49
N GLY A 45 2.60 -6.86 0.35
CA GLY A 45 1.77 -8.01 0.00
C GLY A 45 1.01 -7.82 -1.30
N LYS A 46 0.43 -8.94 -1.75
CA LYS A 46 -0.42 -8.96 -2.92
C LYS A 46 -1.76 -8.28 -2.64
N VAL A 47 -2.21 -7.47 -3.56
CA VAL A 47 -3.46 -6.71 -3.39
C VAL A 47 -4.67 -7.60 -3.60
N LYS A 48 -5.54 -7.64 -2.60
CA LYS A 48 -6.94 -7.98 -2.74
C LYS A 48 -7.71 -6.67 -2.88
N TRP A 49 -8.10 -6.35 -4.11
CA TRP A 49 -8.89 -5.15 -4.37
C TRP A 49 -10.34 -5.34 -3.98
N VAL A 50 -10.87 -4.37 -3.23
CA VAL A 50 -12.22 -4.29 -2.70
C VAL A 50 -12.73 -2.88 -2.91
N TYR A 51 -14.02 -2.67 -3.07
CA TYR A 51 -14.58 -1.33 -3.24
C TYR A 51 -15.78 -1.06 -2.35
N ALA A 52 -15.96 0.23 -2.03
CA ALA A 52 -17.17 0.80 -1.42
C ALA A 52 -17.66 1.95 -2.30
N TYR A 53 -18.96 2.21 -2.33
CA TYR A 53 -19.51 3.31 -3.14
C TYR A 53 -20.83 3.82 -2.59
N ASN A 54 -21.17 5.06 -2.95
CA ASN A 54 -22.43 5.71 -2.59
C ASN A 54 -22.77 5.61 -1.10
N GLU A 55 -21.77 5.96 -0.25
CA GLU A 55 -21.91 5.95 1.20
C GLU A 55 -22.28 4.58 1.84
N SER A 56 -22.13 3.47 1.09
CA SER A 56 -22.39 2.12 1.59
C SER A 56 -21.13 1.25 1.59
N ASN A 57 -21.04 0.38 2.59
CA ASN A 57 -20.00 -0.65 2.68
C ASN A 57 -20.56 -2.09 2.55
N TRP A 58 -21.78 -2.22 2.05
CA TRP A 58 -22.41 -3.53 1.84
C TRP A 58 -21.51 -4.47 1.02
N ASP A 59 -21.02 -3.98 -0.11
CA ASP A 59 -20.19 -4.76 -1.02
C ASP A 59 -18.81 -5.10 -0.42
N VAL A 60 -18.29 -4.24 0.48
CA VAL A 60 -17.05 -4.55 1.23
C VAL A 60 -17.23 -5.83 2.04
N HIS A 61 -18.34 -5.96 2.77
CA HIS A 61 -18.61 -7.15 3.60
C HIS A 61 -18.70 -8.44 2.78
N GLU A 62 -19.17 -8.35 1.55
CA GLU A 62 -19.22 -9.50 0.64
C GLU A 62 -17.82 -9.85 0.10
N GLN A 63 -17.09 -8.86 -0.41
CA GLN A 63 -15.81 -9.04 -1.08
C GLN A 63 -14.68 -9.50 -0.17
N ILE A 64 -14.68 -9.10 1.12
CA ILE A 64 -13.63 -9.50 2.08
C ILE A 64 -13.72 -10.97 2.50
N ARG A 65 -14.77 -11.69 2.12
CA ARG A 65 -14.88 -13.14 2.37
C ARG A 65 -13.75 -13.92 1.68
N ASP A 66 -13.28 -13.42 0.54
CA ASP A 66 -12.28 -14.08 -0.30
C ASP A 66 -10.84 -13.68 0.01
N VAL A 67 -10.61 -12.83 1.02
CA VAL A 67 -9.27 -12.43 1.47
C VAL A 67 -8.47 -13.65 1.88
N GLN A 68 -7.24 -13.75 1.38
CA GLN A 68 -6.30 -14.80 1.71
C GLN A 68 -5.25 -14.31 2.71
N ARG A 69 -4.56 -15.25 3.32
CA ARG A 69 -3.44 -14.92 4.22
C ARG A 69 -2.35 -14.18 3.45
N GLY A 70 -1.90 -13.06 4.04
CA GLY A 70 -0.83 -12.24 3.46
C GLY A 70 -1.31 -11.20 2.44
N ASP A 71 -2.62 -11.21 2.06
CA ASP A 71 -3.15 -10.15 1.20
C ASP A 71 -3.11 -8.79 1.91
N ILE A 72 -2.79 -7.75 1.14
CA ILE A 72 -3.13 -6.39 1.50
C ILE A 72 -4.50 -6.05 0.93
N VAL A 73 -5.46 -5.79 1.81
CA VAL A 73 -6.82 -5.44 1.40
C VAL A 73 -6.87 -3.96 1.07
N TYR A 74 -6.91 -3.64 -0.23
CA TYR A 74 -7.08 -2.26 -0.68
C TYR A 74 -8.56 -1.98 -0.93
N ILE A 75 -9.17 -1.18 -0.04
CA ILE A 75 -10.57 -0.76 -0.14
C ILE A 75 -10.62 0.58 -0.84
N GLU A 76 -11.01 0.58 -2.09
CA GLU A 76 -11.16 1.80 -2.89
C GLU A 76 -12.58 2.36 -2.77
N CYS A 77 -12.68 3.64 -2.46
CA CYS A 77 -13.95 4.31 -2.15
C CYS A 77 -14.35 5.26 -3.28
N PHE A 78 -15.59 5.11 -3.72
CA PHE A 78 -16.22 5.92 -4.76
C PHE A 78 -17.45 6.62 -4.16
N ASP A 79 -17.42 7.94 -4.08
CA ASP A 79 -18.50 8.77 -3.53
C ASP A 79 -19.00 8.34 -2.14
N CYS A 80 -18.05 7.98 -1.26
CA CYS A 80 -18.38 7.65 0.13
C CYS A 80 -18.36 8.86 1.06
N LYS A 81 -18.08 10.06 0.52
CA LYS A 81 -18.02 11.34 1.24
C LYS A 81 -17.14 11.26 2.50
N ASP A 82 -17.60 11.83 3.60
CA ASP A 82 -16.88 11.83 4.88
C ASP A 82 -17.21 10.63 5.78
N ARG A 83 -17.85 9.59 5.24
CA ARG A 83 -18.20 8.41 6.03
C ARG A 83 -17.02 7.48 6.20
N ALA A 84 -16.93 6.91 7.40
CA ALA A 84 -15.99 5.82 7.68
C ALA A 84 -16.47 4.52 7.01
N ILE A 85 -15.60 3.94 6.21
CA ILE A 85 -15.91 2.74 5.44
C ILE A 85 -16.02 1.51 6.34
N ILE A 86 -15.03 1.35 7.21
CA ILE A 86 -14.95 0.28 8.18
C ILE A 86 -14.40 0.79 9.51
N GLY A 87 -14.46 -0.04 10.54
CA GLY A 87 -13.91 0.21 11.86
C GLY A 87 -13.30 -1.05 12.45
N GLU A 88 -13.22 -1.11 13.79
CA GLU A 88 -12.56 -2.19 14.53
C GLU A 88 -13.03 -3.59 14.12
N LEU A 89 -14.34 -3.82 14.05
CA LEU A 89 -14.91 -5.15 13.80
C LEU A 89 -14.42 -5.73 12.45
N VAL A 90 -14.51 -4.94 11.39
CA VAL A 90 -14.11 -5.38 10.03
C VAL A 90 -12.59 -5.48 9.95
N SER A 91 -11.85 -4.55 10.55
CA SER A 91 -10.39 -4.62 10.61
C SER A 91 -9.91 -5.89 11.32
N LYS A 92 -10.53 -6.24 12.44
CA LYS A 92 -10.25 -7.48 13.17
C LYS A 92 -10.53 -8.72 12.32
N PHE A 93 -11.64 -8.73 11.59
CA PHE A 93 -11.98 -9.84 10.70
C PHE A 93 -10.90 -10.01 9.61
N ILE A 94 -10.49 -8.93 8.94
CA ILE A 94 -9.48 -8.98 7.89
C ILE A 94 -8.11 -9.39 8.45
N LEU A 95 -7.64 -8.70 9.49
CA LEU A 95 -6.26 -8.84 9.97
C LEU A 95 -6.04 -10.08 10.83
N LEU A 96 -6.97 -10.40 11.74
CA LEU A 96 -6.77 -11.50 12.67
C LEU A 96 -7.41 -12.78 12.19
N TYR A 97 -8.64 -12.71 11.66
CA TYR A 97 -9.35 -13.92 11.25
C TYR A 97 -8.91 -14.40 9.87
N LYS A 98 -8.86 -13.52 8.89
CA LYS A 98 -8.39 -13.82 7.53
C LYS A 98 -6.86 -13.79 7.40
N ARG A 99 -6.16 -13.20 8.38
CA ARG A 99 -4.70 -13.05 8.40
C ARG A 99 -4.16 -12.23 7.22
N GLY A 100 -4.92 -11.22 6.80
CA GLY A 100 -4.43 -10.21 5.87
C GLY A 100 -3.20 -9.49 6.44
N ALA A 101 -2.27 -9.10 5.58
CA ALA A 101 -1.05 -8.40 5.99
C ALA A 101 -1.35 -6.95 6.43
N ALA A 102 -2.21 -6.26 5.71
CA ALA A 102 -2.58 -4.88 6.01
C ALA A 102 -3.94 -4.49 5.42
N ILE A 103 -4.44 -3.33 5.82
CA ILE A 103 -5.58 -2.65 5.21
C ILE A 103 -5.13 -1.30 4.69
N VAL A 104 -5.44 -1.02 3.44
CA VAL A 104 -5.21 0.27 2.78
C VAL A 104 -6.53 0.81 2.27
N THR A 105 -6.81 2.09 2.47
CA THR A 105 -8.03 2.70 1.91
C THR A 105 -7.86 4.20 1.65
N ASN A 106 -8.38 4.68 0.53
CA ASN A 106 -8.54 6.10 0.27
C ASN A 106 -9.77 6.69 0.99
N GLY A 107 -10.52 5.85 1.72
CA GLY A 107 -11.63 6.26 2.57
C GLY A 107 -11.22 6.53 4.02
N ARG A 108 -12.20 6.96 4.82
CA ARG A 108 -12.02 7.18 6.26
C ARG A 108 -12.31 5.92 7.06
N MET A 109 -11.72 5.84 8.25
CA MET A 109 -11.94 4.77 9.22
C MET A 109 -12.68 5.31 10.45
N ARG A 110 -13.31 4.43 11.24
CA ARG A 110 -13.82 4.78 12.57
C ARG A 110 -13.11 3.99 13.68
N ASP A 111 -13.51 4.19 14.93
CA ASP A 111 -12.94 3.50 16.11
C ASP A 111 -11.42 3.73 16.29
N ALA A 112 -10.92 4.92 15.91
CA ALA A 112 -9.51 5.27 15.86
C ALA A 112 -8.73 4.84 17.11
N HIS A 113 -9.26 5.11 18.32
CA HIS A 113 -8.58 4.78 19.58
C HIS A 113 -8.31 3.27 19.74
N LYS A 114 -9.20 2.41 19.22
CA LYS A 114 -9.03 0.97 19.25
C LYS A 114 -8.03 0.49 18.20
N LEU A 115 -8.14 1.01 16.97
CA LEU A 115 -7.21 0.69 15.89
C LEU A 115 -5.76 1.06 16.28
N ILE A 116 -5.59 2.20 16.96
CA ILE A 116 -4.29 2.65 17.46
C ILE A 116 -3.80 1.74 18.60
N LYS A 117 -4.65 1.46 19.59
CA LYS A 117 -4.31 0.61 20.74
C LYS A 117 -3.87 -0.79 20.33
N GLU A 118 -4.57 -1.40 19.38
CA GLU A 118 -4.28 -2.74 18.88
C GLU A 118 -3.10 -2.77 17.87
N LYS A 119 -2.54 -1.61 17.53
CA LYS A 119 -1.43 -1.44 16.57
C LYS A 119 -1.71 -2.13 15.23
N TYR A 120 -2.94 -2.04 14.74
CA TYR A 120 -3.27 -2.64 13.45
C TYR A 120 -2.52 -1.98 12.29
N PRO A 121 -1.98 -2.76 11.35
CA PRO A 121 -1.32 -2.27 10.14
C PRO A 121 -2.37 -1.73 9.16
N ILE A 122 -2.71 -0.45 9.33
CA ILE A 122 -3.75 0.22 8.55
C ILE A 122 -3.23 1.56 8.04
N TRP A 123 -3.49 1.83 6.76
CA TRP A 123 -3.27 3.11 6.08
C TRP A 123 -4.58 3.62 5.53
N CYS A 124 -4.95 4.85 5.85
CA CYS A 124 -6.23 5.44 5.45
C CYS A 124 -6.13 6.96 5.21
N SER A 125 -7.18 7.55 4.64
CA SER A 125 -7.22 9.01 4.42
C SER A 125 -7.55 9.82 5.70
N GLY A 126 -7.93 9.15 6.78
CA GLY A 126 -8.28 9.79 8.06
C GLY A 126 -9.40 9.08 8.79
N PHE A 127 -10.02 9.79 9.74
CA PHE A 127 -11.05 9.24 10.60
C PHE A 127 -12.38 10.00 10.49
N SER A 128 -13.48 9.29 10.70
CA SER A 128 -14.82 9.84 10.88
C SER A 128 -15.60 9.01 11.89
N PRO A 129 -16.35 9.59 12.81
CA PRO A 129 -17.23 8.83 13.70
C PRO A 129 -18.50 8.33 12.98
N VAL A 130 -18.81 8.90 11.81
CA VAL A 130 -20.02 8.57 11.05
C VAL A 130 -19.69 7.44 10.08
N GLY A 131 -20.27 6.25 10.29
CA GLY A 131 -20.08 5.09 9.43
C GLY A 131 -20.90 5.15 8.14
N CYS A 132 -20.53 4.30 7.19
CA CYS A 132 -21.33 4.02 6.00
C CYS A 132 -22.62 3.30 6.36
N PHE A 133 -23.60 3.35 5.45
CA PHE A 133 -24.78 2.50 5.50
C PHE A 133 -24.39 1.06 5.17
N ASN A 134 -25.04 0.10 5.84
CA ASN A 134 -24.83 -1.33 5.61
C ASN A 134 -25.98 -1.89 4.74
N THR A 135 -26.37 -1.15 3.73
CA THR A 135 -27.49 -1.49 2.84
C THR A 135 -27.00 -1.58 1.40
N LYS A 136 -27.54 -2.53 0.68
CA LYS A 136 -27.25 -2.68 -0.74
C LYS A 136 -27.75 -1.46 -1.51
N ASN A 137 -26.89 -0.89 -2.34
CA ASN A 137 -27.29 0.19 -3.24
C ASN A 137 -28.24 -0.32 -4.33
N GLU A 138 -29.23 0.49 -4.68
CA GLU A 138 -30.17 0.17 -5.77
C GLU A 138 -29.45 0.14 -7.12
N ASN A 139 -28.55 1.10 -7.33
CA ASN A 139 -27.75 1.18 -8.56
C ASN A 139 -26.35 0.67 -8.25
N PRO A 140 -25.88 -0.39 -8.94
CA PRO A 140 -24.52 -0.90 -8.77
C PRO A 140 -23.48 0.14 -9.24
N LEU A 141 -22.25 0.02 -8.75
CA LEU A 141 -21.12 0.75 -9.30
C LEU A 141 -20.95 0.35 -10.78
N ASP A 142 -20.62 1.31 -11.61
CA ASP A 142 -20.45 1.09 -13.06
C ASP A 142 -19.52 -0.09 -13.34
N ASP A 143 -20.00 -1.03 -14.14
CA ASP A 143 -19.28 -2.26 -14.49
C ASP A 143 -17.96 -2.00 -15.21
N GLY A 144 -17.86 -0.91 -15.97
CA GLY A 144 -16.62 -0.49 -16.65
C GLY A 144 -15.56 -0.08 -15.64
N ILE A 145 -15.96 0.68 -14.62
CA ILE A 145 -15.09 1.08 -13.51
C ILE A 145 -14.61 -0.18 -12.77
N VAL A 146 -15.55 -1.05 -12.37
CA VAL A 146 -15.20 -2.28 -11.62
C VAL A 146 -14.24 -3.15 -12.40
N LYS A 147 -14.49 -3.42 -13.69
CA LYS A 147 -13.63 -4.24 -14.55
C LYS A 147 -12.24 -3.62 -14.70
N THR A 148 -12.17 -2.33 -14.97
CA THR A 148 -10.89 -1.61 -15.16
C THR A 148 -10.08 -1.63 -13.87
N ARG A 149 -10.67 -1.18 -12.76
CA ARG A 149 -9.95 -1.11 -11.48
C ARG A 149 -9.52 -2.49 -10.98
N LYS A 150 -10.38 -3.49 -11.11
CA LYS A 150 -10.01 -4.87 -10.78
C LYS A 150 -8.86 -5.39 -11.64
N LYS A 151 -8.89 -5.14 -12.95
CA LYS A 151 -7.80 -5.51 -13.86
C LYS A 151 -6.48 -4.85 -13.46
N ASP A 152 -6.50 -3.57 -13.11
CA ASP A 152 -5.28 -2.79 -12.86
C ASP A 152 -4.72 -3.03 -11.46
N THR A 153 -5.58 -3.28 -10.48
CA THR A 153 -5.22 -3.25 -9.05
C THR A 153 -5.20 -4.63 -8.39
N ASP A 154 -6.20 -5.49 -8.67
CA ASP A 154 -6.30 -6.80 -8.01
C ASP A 154 -5.14 -7.70 -8.44
N GLY A 155 -4.33 -8.18 -7.48
CA GLY A 155 -3.12 -8.95 -7.75
C GLY A 155 -1.85 -8.13 -8.06
N ALA A 156 -1.91 -6.79 -8.03
CA ALA A 156 -0.73 -5.93 -7.91
C ALA A 156 -0.04 -6.13 -6.55
N VAL A 157 1.08 -5.45 -6.30
CA VAL A 157 1.73 -5.47 -4.98
C VAL A 157 1.66 -4.07 -4.37
N ILE A 158 1.37 -4.01 -3.09
CA ILE A 158 1.44 -2.75 -2.31
C ILE A 158 2.56 -2.87 -1.28
N VAL A 159 3.29 -1.76 -1.12
CA VAL A 159 4.25 -1.53 -0.03
C VAL A 159 3.78 -0.34 0.79
N CYS A 160 3.84 -0.45 2.10
CA CYS A 160 3.37 0.56 3.04
C CYS A 160 4.40 0.79 4.14
N ASP A 161 4.67 2.05 4.46
CA ASP A 161 5.47 2.46 5.61
C ASP A 161 4.99 3.80 6.20
N ASP A 162 5.84 4.47 6.99
CA ASP A 162 5.52 5.78 7.58
C ASP A 162 5.43 6.91 6.56
N SER A 163 6.00 6.75 5.36
CA SER A 163 5.96 7.74 4.28
C SER A 163 4.66 7.67 3.49
N GLY A 164 3.99 6.51 3.49
CA GLY A 164 2.73 6.31 2.80
C GLY A 164 2.56 4.93 2.17
N VAL A 165 1.99 4.92 0.98
CA VAL A 165 1.62 3.70 0.26
C VAL A 165 2.04 3.80 -1.20
N VAL A 166 2.72 2.78 -1.69
CA VAL A 166 3.10 2.64 -3.11
C VAL A 166 2.55 1.35 -3.67
N LEU A 167 1.92 1.44 -4.84
CA LEU A 167 1.42 0.30 -5.60
C LEU A 167 2.36 0.00 -6.75
N ILE A 168 2.85 -1.23 -6.81
CA ILE A 168 3.62 -1.77 -7.94
C ILE A 168 2.62 -2.43 -8.90
N PRO A 169 2.41 -1.88 -10.11
CA PRO A 169 1.48 -2.46 -11.08
C PRO A 169 1.90 -3.86 -11.51
N LYS A 170 0.95 -4.67 -11.93
CA LYS A 170 1.21 -6.07 -12.34
C LYS A 170 2.19 -6.21 -13.49
N ASP A 171 2.17 -5.30 -14.44
CA ASP A 171 3.08 -5.27 -15.59
C ASP A 171 4.53 -4.90 -15.19
N GLN A 172 4.73 -4.35 -14.01
CA GLN A 172 6.05 -4.08 -13.43
C GLN A 172 6.58 -5.26 -12.57
N LEU A 173 5.78 -6.28 -12.27
CA LEU A 173 6.21 -7.45 -11.51
C LEU A 173 7.06 -8.39 -12.39
N THR A 174 8.31 -7.98 -12.66
CA THR A 174 9.23 -8.61 -13.60
C THR A 174 10.62 -8.80 -13.00
N GLU A 175 11.45 -9.65 -13.60
CA GLU A 175 12.87 -9.79 -13.23
C GLU A 175 13.65 -8.47 -13.42
N GLU A 176 13.25 -7.63 -14.38
CA GLU A 176 13.85 -6.29 -14.56
C GLU A 176 13.58 -5.41 -13.34
N PHE A 177 12.35 -5.40 -12.84
CA PHE A 177 11.99 -4.62 -11.66
C PHE A 177 12.69 -5.16 -10.40
N TYR A 178 12.78 -6.48 -10.27
CA TYR A 178 13.55 -7.10 -9.18
C TYR A 178 15.01 -6.62 -9.18
N GLY A 179 15.67 -6.60 -10.35
CA GLY A 179 17.04 -6.08 -10.47
C GLY A 179 17.15 -4.58 -10.16
N LYS A 180 16.08 -3.78 -10.39
CA LYS A 180 16.06 -2.37 -9.95
C LYS A 180 16.00 -2.22 -8.42
N LEU A 181 15.29 -3.11 -7.73
CA LEU A 181 15.26 -3.13 -6.26
C LEU A 181 16.64 -3.44 -5.67
N GLU A 182 17.34 -4.43 -6.23
CA GLU A 182 18.72 -4.72 -5.82
C GLU A 182 19.66 -3.53 -6.08
N ALA A 183 19.55 -2.90 -7.24
CA ALA A 183 20.40 -1.79 -7.64
C ALA A 183 20.15 -0.49 -6.83
N ILE A 184 18.91 -0.24 -6.35
CA ILE A 184 18.61 0.97 -5.57
C ILE A 184 19.24 0.90 -4.18
N GLU A 185 19.22 -0.25 -3.52
CA GLU A 185 19.87 -0.47 -2.23
C GLU A 185 21.39 -0.28 -2.34
N GLU A 186 22.02 -0.88 -3.35
CA GLU A 186 23.46 -0.67 -3.60
C GLU A 186 23.79 0.80 -3.85
N GLN A 187 22.93 1.52 -4.58
CA GLN A 187 23.12 2.94 -4.85
C GLN A 187 22.99 3.79 -3.58
N GLU A 188 22.07 3.49 -2.69
CA GLU A 188 21.93 4.21 -1.42
C GLU A 188 23.14 3.97 -0.52
N ASP A 189 23.64 2.76 -0.43
CA ASP A 189 24.88 2.45 0.30
C ASP A 189 26.07 3.27 -0.21
N ILE A 190 26.21 3.37 -1.53
CA ILE A 190 27.25 4.21 -2.15
C ILE A 190 27.06 5.68 -1.79
N TRP A 191 25.85 6.19 -1.82
CA TRP A 191 25.55 7.58 -1.47
C TRP A 191 25.86 7.88 -0.01
N PHE A 192 25.47 7.00 0.91
CA PHE A 192 25.83 7.14 2.33
C PHE A 192 27.35 7.07 2.55
N ASP A 193 28.07 6.17 1.85
CA ASP A 193 29.55 6.14 1.90
C ASP A 193 30.15 7.47 1.42
N CYS A 194 29.64 8.05 0.34
CA CYS A 194 30.08 9.34 -0.15
C CYS A 194 29.90 10.46 0.87
N ILE A 195 28.73 10.54 1.52
CA ILE A 195 28.44 11.55 2.53
C ILE A 195 29.23 11.29 3.82
N ASP A 196 29.14 10.07 4.37
CA ASP A 196 29.61 9.78 5.72
C ASP A 196 31.14 9.62 5.79
N ARG A 197 31.74 8.96 4.82
CA ARG A 197 33.18 8.69 4.82
C ARG A 197 33.98 9.64 3.97
N ARG A 198 33.53 9.91 2.73
CA ARG A 198 34.25 10.76 1.80
C ARG A 198 33.99 12.26 2.01
N LYS A 199 32.97 12.60 2.83
CA LYS A 199 32.58 14.00 3.16
C LYS A 199 32.21 14.82 1.92
N TRP A 200 31.64 14.14 0.91
CA TRP A 200 31.11 14.82 -0.26
C TRP A 200 29.79 15.49 0.07
N ASP A 201 29.45 16.52 -0.65
CA ASP A 201 28.11 17.11 -0.56
C ASP A 201 27.09 16.35 -1.41
N THR A 202 25.81 16.67 -1.20
CA THR A 202 24.72 16.00 -1.90
C THR A 202 24.67 16.33 -3.38
N PHE A 203 25.16 17.51 -3.80
CA PHE A 203 25.20 17.89 -5.22
C PHE A 203 26.18 17.02 -6.00
N ASP A 204 27.40 16.88 -5.46
CA ASP A 204 28.43 16.01 -6.05
C ASP A 204 28.00 14.54 -6.05
N THR A 205 27.36 14.09 -4.96
CA THR A 205 26.94 12.70 -4.80
C THR A 205 25.72 12.37 -5.67
N VAL A 206 24.61 13.08 -5.50
CA VAL A 206 23.31 12.71 -6.08
C VAL A 206 23.12 13.29 -7.49
N CYS A 207 23.48 14.57 -7.68
CA CYS A 207 23.23 15.27 -8.94
C CYS A 207 24.31 14.99 -9.98
N LEU A 208 25.59 15.19 -9.61
CA LEU A 208 26.73 14.98 -10.52
C LEU A 208 27.17 13.52 -10.60
N LYS A 209 26.78 12.69 -9.61
CA LYS A 209 27.13 11.25 -9.55
C LYS A 209 28.62 10.96 -9.73
N LYS A 210 29.49 11.80 -9.12
CA LYS A 210 30.95 11.70 -9.25
C LYS A 210 31.52 10.34 -8.84
N TYR A 211 30.81 9.58 -7.99
CA TYR A 211 31.20 8.21 -7.61
C TYR A 211 31.27 7.24 -8.79
N LYS A 212 30.64 7.55 -9.93
CA LYS A 212 30.71 6.72 -11.13
C LYS A 212 32.04 6.86 -11.90
N GLU A 213 32.86 7.82 -11.51
CA GLU A 213 34.16 8.09 -12.10
C GLU A 213 35.32 7.45 -11.30
N LEU A 214 34.97 6.75 -10.21
CA LEU A 214 35.91 6.05 -9.31
C LEU A 214 36.01 4.58 -9.67
#